data_d3213faba37d8c88ca00b4a09ef413e0
#
_entry.id   d3213faba37d8c88ca00b4a09ef413e0
#
_cell.length_a   1.000
_cell.length_b   1.000
_cell.length_c   1.000
_cell.angle_alpha   90.00
_cell.angle_beta   90.00
_cell.angle_gamma   90.00
#
_symmetry.space_group_name_H-M   'P 1'
#
loop_
_entity.id
_entity.type
_entity.pdbx_description
1 polymer ?
#
loop_
_entity_poly.entity_id
_entity_poly.type
_entity_poly.pdbx_seq_one_letter_code
_entity_poly.pdbx_strand_id
1 'polypeptide(L)'
;MMISSSTSPHAGSTQKFALEINSAHKSFGQVDVLKGVNLKLDTGERVALMGPSGSGKSTLLNCICGIEPMDQGEIKLGGVSLNDISAKDLEQIRRQSIGYVFQSFHLLPTLSAFENIEFPAQLLDIPKKERLDRVEQLLDAIGLSQRSHHKPDALSGGECQRVAIARALIHRPNLILADEPTGSLDTDSGGQVLTLLEDLSNEFKVALLLVTHDQASTRICNRVISMKDGSLV
;
A
#
# COMPACT_ATOMS: atom_id res chain seq x y z
N MET A 1 3.04 7.40 45.99
CA MET A 1 3.01 8.22 44.77
C MET A 1 2.79 7.26 43.61
N MET A 2 1.59 7.28 43.05
CA MET A 2 1.10 6.27 42.08
C MET A 2 1.67 6.52 40.72
N ILE A 3 2.27 5.48 40.13
CA ILE A 3 2.73 5.48 38.72
C ILE A 3 1.55 4.97 37.89
N SER A 4 0.96 5.84 37.10
CA SER A 4 -0.11 5.51 36.17
C SER A 4 0.45 4.69 35.01
N SER A 5 0.03 3.45 34.92
CA SER A 5 0.25 2.57 33.78
C SER A 5 -0.55 3.05 32.58
N SER A 6 0.15 3.50 31.54
CA SER A 6 -0.44 3.74 30.22
C SER A 6 -0.76 2.38 29.57
N THR A 7 -2.01 2.02 29.59
CA THR A 7 -2.58 0.88 28.89
C THR A 7 -2.54 1.12 27.38
N SER A 8 -1.80 0.30 26.67
CA SER A 8 -1.88 0.16 25.21
C SER A 8 -3.26 -0.41 24.84
N PRO A 9 -4.01 0.18 23.91
CA PRO A 9 -5.26 -0.37 23.44
C PRO A 9 -5.03 -1.28 22.23
N HIS A 10 -4.56 -2.51 22.44
CA HIS A 10 -4.63 -3.54 21.41
C HIS A 10 -4.87 -4.89 22.05
N ALA A 11 -6.14 -5.17 22.37
CA ALA A 11 -6.60 -6.52 22.65
C ALA A 11 -8.05 -6.67 22.17
N GLY A 12 -8.27 -7.42 21.08
CA GLY A 12 -9.45 -8.25 20.90
C GLY A 12 -10.68 -7.63 20.22
N SER A 13 -10.57 -7.18 18.98
CA SER A 13 -11.63 -7.43 17.99
C SER A 13 -10.93 -7.92 16.71
N THR A 14 -11.33 -9.08 16.21
CA THR A 14 -10.90 -9.56 14.89
C THR A 14 -11.40 -8.56 13.87
N GLN A 15 -10.52 -7.66 13.45
CA GLN A 15 -10.81 -6.58 12.52
C GLN A 15 -11.13 -7.22 11.16
N LYS A 16 -12.40 -7.19 10.77
CA LYS A 16 -12.89 -7.90 9.58
C LYS A 16 -12.37 -7.25 8.29
N PHE A 17 -12.31 -5.92 8.25
CA PHE A 17 -11.95 -5.17 7.07
C PHE A 17 -10.64 -4.41 7.23
N ALA A 18 -9.74 -4.53 6.24
CA ALA A 18 -8.56 -3.69 6.14
C ALA A 18 -8.91 -2.29 5.62
N LEU A 19 -9.89 -2.23 4.69
CA LEU A 19 -10.38 -0.99 4.09
C LEU A 19 -11.91 -1.01 3.98
N GLU A 20 -12.57 0.07 4.38
CA GLU A 20 -13.97 0.33 4.09
C GLU A 20 -14.13 1.74 3.53
N ILE A 21 -14.85 1.85 2.42
CA ILE A 21 -15.21 3.10 1.77
C ILE A 21 -16.73 3.11 1.64
N ASN A 22 -17.38 4.15 2.16
CA ASN A 22 -18.82 4.32 2.12
C ASN A 22 -19.13 5.64 1.41
N SER A 23 -19.76 5.55 0.24
CA SER A 23 -20.27 6.67 -0.55
C SER A 23 -19.23 7.79 -0.75
N ALA A 24 -18.00 7.42 -1.16
CA ALA A 24 -16.94 8.40 -1.38
C ALA A 24 -17.24 9.29 -2.60
N HIS A 25 -17.27 10.60 -2.38
CA HIS A 25 -17.40 11.62 -3.41
C HIS A 25 -16.18 12.53 -3.42
N LYS A 26 -15.72 12.90 -4.63
CA LYS A 26 -14.64 13.87 -4.83
C LYS A 26 -14.84 14.62 -6.13
N SER A 27 -14.76 15.94 -6.04
CA SER A 27 -14.83 16.84 -7.20
C SER A 27 -13.62 17.76 -7.26
N PHE A 28 -13.22 18.16 -8.44
CA PHE A 28 -12.24 19.20 -8.68
C PHE A 28 -12.90 20.31 -9.53
N GLY A 29 -13.23 21.41 -8.90
CA GLY A 29 -14.03 22.47 -9.51
C GLY A 29 -15.42 21.96 -9.89
N GLN A 30 -15.73 21.90 -11.18
CA GLN A 30 -17.03 21.42 -11.69
C GLN A 30 -17.00 19.96 -12.17
N VAL A 31 -15.87 19.27 -11.98
CA VAL A 31 -15.70 17.88 -12.44
C VAL A 31 -15.84 16.91 -11.28
N ASP A 32 -16.90 16.11 -11.27
CA ASP A 32 -17.09 15.03 -10.33
C ASP A 32 -16.25 13.82 -10.74
N VAL A 33 -15.21 13.51 -9.93
CA VAL A 33 -14.26 12.44 -10.19
C VAL A 33 -14.62 11.15 -9.46
N LEU A 34 -15.11 11.23 -8.22
CA LEU A 34 -15.69 10.09 -7.50
C LEU A 34 -17.16 10.34 -7.23
N LYS A 35 -18.01 9.36 -7.55
CA LYS A 35 -19.46 9.50 -7.55
C LYS A 35 -20.14 8.45 -6.67
N GLY A 36 -19.88 8.50 -5.37
CA GLY A 36 -20.49 7.59 -4.40
C GLY A 36 -19.86 6.20 -4.40
N VAL A 37 -18.52 6.14 -4.44
CA VAL A 37 -17.77 4.87 -4.44
C VAL A 37 -17.97 4.13 -3.12
N ASN A 38 -18.36 2.84 -3.23
CA ASN A 38 -18.47 1.92 -2.09
C ASN A 38 -17.53 0.73 -2.31
N LEU A 39 -16.58 0.51 -1.39
CA LEU A 39 -15.61 -0.57 -1.50
C LEU A 39 -15.27 -1.11 -0.11
N LYS A 40 -15.17 -2.44 0.00
CA LYS A 40 -14.67 -3.09 1.22
C LYS A 40 -13.63 -4.11 0.83
N LEU A 41 -12.54 -4.16 1.58
CA LEU A 41 -11.52 -5.20 1.50
C LEU A 41 -11.43 -5.89 2.85
N ASP A 42 -11.57 -7.20 2.85
CA ASP A 42 -11.29 -8.03 4.03
C ASP A 42 -9.78 -8.03 4.33
N THR A 43 -9.42 -8.32 5.58
CA THR A 43 -8.02 -8.52 5.96
C THR A 43 -7.42 -9.67 5.16
N GLY A 44 -6.27 -9.42 4.51
CA GLY A 44 -5.60 -10.40 3.64
C GLY A 44 -6.25 -10.61 2.27
N GLU A 45 -7.33 -9.89 1.95
CA GLU A 45 -7.96 -9.97 0.62
C GLU A 45 -7.15 -9.19 -0.42
N ARG A 46 -7.04 -9.74 -1.62
CA ARG A 46 -6.41 -9.09 -2.79
C ARG A 46 -7.49 -8.73 -3.81
N VAL A 47 -7.63 -7.44 -4.08
CA VAL A 47 -8.64 -6.89 -5.00
C VAL A 47 -7.95 -6.12 -6.12
N ALA A 48 -8.29 -6.41 -7.36
CA ALA A 48 -7.89 -5.61 -8.50
C ALA A 48 -8.95 -4.54 -8.80
N LEU A 49 -8.52 -3.30 -8.93
CA LEU A 49 -9.32 -2.17 -9.42
C LEU A 49 -8.89 -1.83 -10.84
N MET A 50 -9.73 -2.19 -11.79
CA MET A 50 -9.50 -1.93 -13.22
C MET A 50 -10.30 -0.75 -13.72
N GLY A 51 -9.89 -0.20 -14.84
CA GLY A 51 -10.65 0.85 -15.53
C GLY A 51 -9.77 1.69 -16.44
N PRO A 52 -10.36 2.44 -17.40
CA PRO A 52 -9.62 3.30 -18.31
C PRO A 52 -8.89 4.42 -17.57
N SER A 53 -7.94 5.05 -18.26
CA SER A 53 -7.31 6.28 -17.77
C SER A 53 -8.39 7.35 -17.54
N GLY A 54 -8.26 8.12 -16.46
CA GLY A 54 -9.23 9.14 -16.09
C GLY A 54 -10.51 8.64 -15.40
N SER A 55 -10.67 7.33 -15.12
CA SER A 55 -11.86 6.81 -14.43
C SER A 55 -11.94 7.17 -12.93
N GLY A 56 -10.89 7.75 -12.34
CA GLY A 56 -10.87 8.16 -10.92
C GLY A 56 -10.02 7.27 -10.00
N LYS A 57 -9.34 6.22 -10.52
CA LYS A 57 -8.56 5.26 -9.70
C LYS A 57 -7.48 5.93 -8.85
N SER A 58 -6.62 6.76 -9.44
CA SER A 58 -5.56 7.45 -8.70
C SER A 58 -6.12 8.45 -7.68
N THR A 59 -7.26 9.10 -8.00
CA THR A 59 -7.97 9.96 -7.04
C THR A 59 -8.48 9.14 -5.85
N LEU A 60 -9.04 7.96 -6.11
CA LEU A 60 -9.48 7.06 -5.04
C LEU A 60 -8.31 6.63 -4.15
N LEU A 61 -7.15 6.24 -4.75
CA LEU A 61 -5.93 5.92 -3.98
C LEU A 61 -5.46 7.10 -3.13
N ASN A 62 -5.48 8.32 -3.68
CA ASN A 62 -5.10 9.52 -2.95
C ASN A 62 -6.05 9.80 -1.77
N CYS A 63 -7.35 9.57 -1.95
CA CYS A 63 -8.32 9.66 -0.85
C CYS A 63 -8.07 8.61 0.23
N ILE A 64 -7.79 7.35 -0.14
CA ILE A 64 -7.44 6.28 0.80
C ILE A 64 -6.17 6.63 1.60
N CYS A 65 -5.17 7.22 0.93
CA CYS A 65 -3.95 7.69 1.59
C CYS A 65 -4.17 8.97 2.44
N GLY A 66 -5.34 9.61 2.36
CA GLY A 66 -5.57 10.90 2.99
C GLY A 66 -4.68 12.03 2.43
N ILE A 67 -4.21 11.90 1.19
CA ILE A 67 -3.50 12.96 0.45
C ILE A 67 -4.52 13.96 -0.10
N GLU A 68 -5.62 13.44 -0.65
CA GLU A 68 -6.77 14.22 -1.09
C GLU A 68 -7.93 14.01 -0.11
N PRO A 69 -8.48 15.08 0.49
CA PRO A 69 -9.69 14.97 1.30
C PRO A 69 -10.89 14.65 0.41
N MET A 70 -11.78 13.78 0.87
CA MET A 70 -13.08 13.58 0.24
C MET A 70 -14.00 14.77 0.49
N ASP A 71 -14.94 14.98 -0.41
CA ASP A 71 -15.98 15.99 -0.23
C ASP A 71 -17.17 15.43 0.57
N GLN A 72 -17.49 14.12 0.39
CA GLN A 72 -18.52 13.40 1.13
C GLN A 72 -18.17 11.91 1.25
N GLY A 73 -18.78 11.24 2.21
CA GLY A 73 -18.58 9.81 2.46
C GLY A 73 -17.64 9.55 3.62
N GLU A 74 -17.21 8.30 3.77
CA GLU A 74 -16.33 7.86 4.84
C GLU A 74 -15.30 6.85 4.33
N ILE A 75 -14.05 6.97 4.78
CA ILE A 75 -13.02 5.93 4.62
C ILE A 75 -12.57 5.47 6.00
N LYS A 76 -12.52 4.15 6.20
CA LYS A 76 -11.92 3.51 7.38
C LYS A 76 -10.76 2.62 6.95
N LEU A 77 -9.62 2.80 7.61
CA LEU A 77 -8.46 1.92 7.53
C LEU A 77 -8.36 1.13 8.83
N GLY A 78 -8.43 -0.17 8.70
CA GLY A 78 -8.36 -1.01 9.87
C GLY A 78 -9.38 -0.61 10.93
N GLY A 79 -10.63 -0.24 10.56
CA GLY A 79 -11.69 0.22 11.45
C GLY A 79 -11.55 1.65 11.98
N VAL A 80 -10.43 2.33 11.70
CA VAL A 80 -10.22 3.74 12.10
C VAL A 80 -10.72 4.66 10.97
N SER A 81 -11.68 5.55 11.28
CA SER A 81 -12.19 6.54 10.32
C SER A 81 -11.11 7.58 10.03
N LEU A 82 -10.95 7.92 8.75
CA LEU A 82 -10.06 9.00 8.30
C LEU A 82 -10.77 10.36 8.26
N ASN A 83 -12.06 10.38 8.56
CA ASN A 83 -12.84 11.60 8.62
C ASN A 83 -12.61 12.33 9.95
N ASP A 84 -12.61 13.64 9.92
CA ASP A 84 -12.57 14.50 11.12
C ASP A 84 -11.36 14.26 12.06
N ILE A 85 -10.26 13.74 11.54
CA ILE A 85 -9.01 13.56 12.28
C ILE A 85 -8.00 14.67 11.97
N SER A 86 -7.09 14.94 12.89
CA SER A 86 -6.06 15.94 12.66
C SER A 86 -5.10 15.52 11.54
N ALA A 87 -4.49 16.48 10.83
CA ALA A 87 -3.48 16.20 9.81
C ALA A 87 -2.31 15.35 10.37
N LYS A 88 -1.96 15.54 11.64
CA LYS A 88 -0.91 14.76 12.31
C LYS A 88 -1.33 13.31 12.53
N ASP A 89 -2.56 13.08 12.97
CA ASP A 89 -3.05 11.72 13.20
C ASP A 89 -3.25 10.98 11.88
N LEU A 90 -3.72 11.67 10.83
CA LEU A 90 -3.84 11.15 9.47
C LEU A 90 -2.47 10.71 8.93
N GLU A 91 -1.43 11.55 9.11
CA GLU A 91 -0.06 11.20 8.73
C GLU A 91 0.44 9.96 9.47
N GLN A 92 0.18 9.87 10.77
CA GLN A 92 0.56 8.71 11.58
C GLN A 92 -0.14 7.43 11.11
N ILE A 93 -1.46 7.46 10.89
CA ILE A 93 -2.23 6.33 10.38
C ILE A 93 -1.67 5.89 9.02
N ARG A 94 -1.42 6.82 8.10
CA ARG A 94 -0.84 6.52 6.79
C ARG A 94 0.50 5.80 6.93
N ARG A 95 1.41 6.32 7.75
CA ARG A 95 2.73 5.71 7.97
C ARG A 95 2.67 4.32 8.59
N GLN A 96 1.68 4.05 9.43
CA GLN A 96 1.56 2.78 10.15
C GLN A 96 0.76 1.73 9.38
N SER A 97 -0.26 2.16 8.63
CA SER A 97 -1.28 1.25 8.12
C SER A 97 -1.22 1.00 6.62
N ILE A 98 -0.50 1.83 5.85
CA ILE A 98 -0.45 1.74 4.40
C ILE A 98 0.99 1.51 3.91
N GLY A 99 1.18 0.47 3.09
CA GLY A 99 2.32 0.32 2.21
C GLY A 99 1.95 0.78 0.80
N TYR A 100 2.81 1.53 0.13
CA TYR A 100 2.54 1.99 -1.23
C TYR A 100 3.60 1.50 -2.21
N VAL A 101 3.16 0.87 -3.30
CA VAL A 101 3.99 0.38 -4.40
C VAL A 101 3.61 1.17 -5.65
N PHE A 102 4.55 1.95 -6.18
CA PHE A 102 4.36 2.81 -7.34
C PHE A 102 4.84 2.15 -8.63
N GLN A 103 4.31 2.59 -9.76
CA GLN A 103 4.77 2.19 -11.09
C GLN A 103 6.24 2.55 -11.32
N SER A 104 6.69 3.73 -10.88
CA SER A 104 8.06 4.24 -11.07
C SER A 104 8.97 3.98 -9.86
N PHE A 105 8.70 2.95 -9.06
CA PHE A 105 9.47 2.49 -7.89
C PHE A 105 9.61 3.54 -6.78
N HIS A 106 9.88 4.78 -7.09
CA HIS A 106 10.15 5.91 -6.19
C HIS A 106 11.14 5.54 -5.07
N LEU A 107 12.21 4.84 -5.41
CA LEU A 107 13.32 4.60 -4.51
C LEU A 107 14.12 5.89 -4.33
N LEU A 108 14.66 6.07 -3.13
CA LEU A 108 15.57 7.17 -2.84
C LEU A 108 16.94 6.87 -3.49
N PRO A 109 17.38 7.64 -4.49
CA PRO A 109 18.54 7.28 -5.31
C PRO A 109 19.87 7.33 -4.57
N THR A 110 19.92 8.07 -3.46
CA THR A 110 21.10 8.18 -2.60
C THR A 110 21.26 7.03 -1.64
N LEU A 111 20.19 6.26 -1.38
CA LEU A 111 20.15 5.15 -0.45
C LEU A 111 20.33 3.80 -1.19
N SER A 112 20.97 2.85 -0.54
CA SER A 112 21.07 1.46 -0.99
C SER A 112 19.69 0.75 -0.94
N ALA A 113 19.61 -0.47 -1.48
CA ALA A 113 18.42 -1.32 -1.35
C ALA A 113 18.06 -1.55 0.13
N PHE A 114 19.06 -1.88 0.96
CA PHE A 114 18.90 -2.05 2.40
C PHE A 114 18.30 -0.80 3.06
N GLU A 115 18.90 0.37 2.83
CA GLU A 115 18.46 1.63 3.43
C GLU A 115 17.09 2.08 2.92
N ASN A 116 16.77 1.85 1.63
CA ASN A 116 15.43 2.11 1.10
C ASN A 116 14.36 1.28 1.81
N ILE A 117 14.64 -0.01 2.09
CA ILE A 117 13.72 -0.89 2.81
C ILE A 117 13.61 -0.45 4.28
N GLU A 118 14.71 -0.12 4.94
CA GLU A 118 14.75 0.24 6.35
C GLU A 118 14.04 1.57 6.65
N PHE A 119 14.08 2.51 5.71
CA PHE A 119 13.69 3.90 5.93
C PHE A 119 12.30 4.11 6.54
N PRO A 120 11.20 3.46 6.07
CA PRO A 120 9.89 3.62 6.71
C PRO A 120 9.86 3.16 8.17
N ALA A 121 10.59 2.10 8.50
CA ALA A 121 10.67 1.59 9.86
C ALA A 121 11.46 2.51 10.81
N GLN A 122 12.44 3.26 10.27
CA GLN A 122 13.13 4.33 11.01
C GLN A 122 12.17 5.46 11.36
N LEU A 123 11.32 5.89 10.42
CA LEU A 123 10.34 6.94 10.63
C LEU A 123 9.26 6.60 11.66
N LEU A 124 9.10 5.32 11.97
CA LEU A 124 8.18 4.80 12.99
C LEU A 124 8.86 4.48 14.32
N ASP A 125 10.13 4.87 14.49
CA ASP A 125 10.92 4.63 15.69
C ASP A 125 10.98 3.14 16.12
N ILE A 126 10.85 2.21 15.15
CA ILE A 126 11.00 0.77 15.42
C ILE A 126 12.43 0.52 15.92
N PRO A 127 12.64 -0.26 16.99
CA PRO A 127 13.96 -0.51 17.56
C PRO A 127 14.96 -1.02 16.52
N LYS A 128 16.21 -0.51 16.57
CA LYS A 128 17.23 -0.80 15.55
C LYS A 128 17.40 -2.30 15.28
N LYS A 129 17.51 -3.12 16.34
CA LYS A 129 17.67 -4.57 16.18
C LYS A 129 16.52 -5.17 15.36
N GLU A 130 15.29 -4.83 15.71
CA GLU A 130 14.10 -5.32 15.02
C GLU A 130 14.03 -4.85 13.55
N ARG A 131 14.42 -3.58 13.27
CA ARG A 131 14.49 -3.09 11.88
C ARG A 131 15.48 -3.90 11.06
N LEU A 132 16.69 -4.12 11.57
CA LEU A 132 17.75 -4.87 10.87
C LEU A 132 17.28 -6.30 10.57
N ASP A 133 16.75 -7.00 11.57
CA ASP A 133 16.22 -8.37 11.43
C ASP A 133 15.12 -8.41 10.34
N ARG A 134 14.19 -7.43 10.32
CA ARG A 134 13.13 -7.34 9.30
C ARG A 134 13.66 -7.05 7.90
N VAL A 135 14.67 -6.18 7.76
CA VAL A 135 15.27 -5.86 6.46
C VAL A 135 15.96 -7.09 5.88
N GLU A 136 16.74 -7.83 6.70
CA GLU A 136 17.41 -9.05 6.26
C GLU A 136 16.41 -10.11 5.77
N GLN A 137 15.31 -10.32 6.52
CA GLN A 137 14.23 -11.22 6.12
C GLN A 137 13.60 -10.82 4.79
N LEU A 138 13.30 -9.52 4.61
CA LEU A 138 12.71 -9.03 3.38
C LEU A 138 13.67 -9.10 2.19
N LEU A 139 14.96 -8.79 2.38
CA LEU A 139 15.98 -8.92 1.35
C LEU A 139 16.14 -10.37 0.88
N ASP A 140 16.06 -11.33 1.79
CA ASP A 140 16.08 -12.75 1.45
C ASP A 140 14.82 -13.15 0.67
N ALA A 141 13.64 -12.75 1.16
CA ALA A 141 12.36 -13.04 0.51
C ALA A 141 12.27 -12.48 -0.93
N ILE A 142 12.87 -11.31 -1.19
CA ILE A 142 12.89 -10.71 -2.54
C ILE A 142 14.10 -11.16 -3.38
N GLY A 143 14.97 -12.03 -2.85
CA GLY A 143 16.14 -12.57 -3.54
C GLY A 143 17.26 -11.56 -3.82
N LEU A 144 17.43 -10.56 -2.93
CA LEU A 144 18.38 -9.46 -3.11
C LEU A 144 19.41 -9.33 -1.97
N SER A 145 19.60 -10.35 -1.14
CA SER A 145 20.55 -10.33 -0.01
C SER A 145 21.99 -9.97 -0.47
N GLN A 146 22.43 -10.48 -1.61
CA GLN A 146 23.76 -10.20 -2.17
C GLN A 146 23.87 -8.81 -2.82
N ARG A 147 22.74 -8.13 -3.01
CA ARG A 147 22.66 -6.79 -3.60
C ARG A 147 22.16 -5.72 -2.64
N SER A 148 22.12 -6.03 -1.33
CA SER A 148 21.64 -5.17 -0.27
C SER A 148 22.27 -3.77 -0.26
N HIS A 149 23.54 -3.67 -0.61
CA HIS A 149 24.30 -2.41 -0.64
C HIS A 149 24.28 -1.69 -1.99
N HIS A 150 23.63 -2.27 -3.03
CA HIS A 150 23.52 -1.60 -4.33
C HIS A 150 22.52 -0.45 -4.24
N LYS A 151 22.83 0.64 -4.94
CA LYS A 151 21.92 1.77 -5.12
C LYS A 151 20.97 1.49 -6.30
N PRO A 152 19.85 2.23 -6.42
CA PRO A 152 18.88 2.02 -7.49
C PRO A 152 19.46 2.05 -8.92
N ASP A 153 20.49 2.85 -9.16
CA ASP A 153 21.17 2.95 -10.46
C ASP A 153 21.97 1.70 -10.85
N ALA A 154 22.32 0.86 -9.87
CA ALA A 154 23.00 -0.41 -10.07
C ALA A 154 22.06 -1.63 -10.05
N LEU A 155 20.74 -1.41 -10.00
CA LEU A 155 19.69 -2.42 -9.98
C LEU A 155 18.88 -2.40 -11.29
N SER A 156 18.41 -3.56 -11.72
CA SER A 156 17.42 -3.64 -12.82
C SER A 156 16.06 -3.09 -12.38
N GLY A 157 15.18 -2.77 -13.34
CA GLY A 157 13.82 -2.29 -13.03
C GLY A 157 13.03 -3.27 -12.16
N GLY A 158 13.13 -4.58 -12.47
CA GLY A 158 12.48 -5.62 -11.65
C GLY A 158 13.06 -5.71 -10.24
N GLU A 159 14.40 -5.54 -10.07
CA GLU A 159 15.03 -5.48 -8.75
C GLU A 159 14.61 -4.23 -7.97
N CYS A 160 14.55 -3.07 -8.62
CA CYS A 160 14.03 -1.85 -8.01
C CYS A 160 12.58 -2.02 -7.51
N GLN A 161 11.73 -2.68 -8.30
CA GLN A 161 10.34 -2.92 -7.91
C GLN A 161 10.25 -3.90 -6.73
N ARG A 162 11.09 -4.96 -6.71
CA ARG A 162 11.15 -5.85 -5.54
C ARG A 162 11.58 -5.11 -4.27
N VAL A 163 12.56 -4.20 -4.36
CA VAL A 163 12.94 -3.33 -3.23
C VAL A 163 11.77 -2.43 -2.81
N ALA A 164 11.02 -1.86 -3.75
CA ALA A 164 9.86 -1.03 -3.45
C ALA A 164 8.74 -1.81 -2.73
N ILE A 165 8.52 -3.08 -3.10
CA ILE A 165 7.57 -3.98 -2.42
C ILE A 165 8.04 -4.27 -0.99
N ALA A 166 9.31 -4.63 -0.80
CA ALA A 166 9.87 -4.87 0.53
C ALA A 166 9.78 -3.63 1.43
N ARG A 167 10.08 -2.44 0.87
CA ARG A 167 9.92 -1.16 1.53
C ARG A 167 8.47 -0.92 1.99
N ALA A 168 7.50 -1.29 1.16
CA ALA A 168 6.08 -1.15 1.50
C ALA A 168 5.62 -2.10 2.62
N LEU A 169 6.38 -3.17 2.90
CA LEU A 169 6.02 -4.21 3.88
C LEU A 169 6.76 -4.12 5.22
N ILE A 170 7.92 -3.41 5.28
CA ILE A 170 8.81 -3.41 6.46
C ILE A 170 8.11 -3.05 7.77
N HIS A 171 7.14 -2.16 7.72
CA HIS A 171 6.40 -1.68 8.87
C HIS A 171 5.13 -2.50 9.17
N ARG A 172 4.89 -3.61 8.43
CA ARG A 172 3.73 -4.51 8.59
C ARG A 172 2.39 -3.77 8.46
N PRO A 173 2.12 -3.13 7.33
CA PRO A 173 0.87 -2.39 7.11
C PRO A 173 -0.35 -3.33 7.10
N ASN A 174 -1.53 -2.74 7.26
CA ASN A 174 -2.80 -3.46 7.10
C ASN A 174 -3.21 -3.57 5.63
N LEU A 175 -2.76 -2.62 4.79
CA LEU A 175 -3.14 -2.48 3.40
C LEU A 175 -1.92 -2.11 2.54
N ILE A 176 -1.75 -2.81 1.42
CA ILE A 176 -0.87 -2.39 0.33
C ILE A 176 -1.73 -1.77 -0.77
N LEU A 177 -1.35 -0.58 -1.20
CA LEU A 177 -1.84 0.06 -2.42
C LEU A 177 -0.76 -0.11 -3.50
N ALA A 178 -1.08 -0.80 -4.58
CA ALA A 178 -0.17 -1.01 -5.70
C ALA A 178 -0.74 -0.33 -6.95
N ASP A 179 -0.10 0.74 -7.40
CA ASP A 179 -0.53 1.52 -8.56
C ASP A 179 0.33 1.17 -9.77
N GLU A 180 -0.23 0.37 -10.69
CA GLU A 180 0.43 -0.12 -11.91
C GLU A 180 1.82 -0.73 -11.63
N PRO A 181 1.99 -1.69 -10.69
CA PRO A 181 3.29 -2.10 -10.18
C PRO A 181 4.20 -2.78 -11.23
N THR A 182 3.66 -3.14 -12.38
CA THR A 182 4.38 -3.78 -13.49
C THR A 182 4.47 -2.92 -14.74
N GLY A 183 3.87 -1.72 -14.73
CA GLY A 183 3.73 -0.88 -15.92
C GLY A 183 5.06 -0.37 -16.53
N SER A 184 6.16 -0.43 -15.78
CA SER A 184 7.51 -0.04 -16.24
C SER A 184 8.44 -1.24 -16.50
N LEU A 185 7.90 -2.48 -16.45
CA LEU A 185 8.69 -3.71 -16.53
C LEU A 185 8.40 -4.48 -17.83
N ASP A 186 9.37 -5.28 -18.25
CA ASP A 186 9.14 -6.31 -19.25
C ASP A 186 8.23 -7.43 -18.69
N THR A 187 7.66 -8.24 -19.57
CA THR A 187 6.68 -9.28 -19.23
C THR A 187 7.18 -10.28 -18.20
N ASP A 188 8.45 -10.71 -18.32
CA ASP A 188 9.03 -11.72 -17.42
C ASP A 188 9.29 -11.15 -16.04
N SER A 189 9.90 -9.97 -15.97
CA SER A 189 10.10 -9.23 -14.70
C SER A 189 8.78 -8.87 -14.04
N GLY A 190 7.77 -8.44 -14.83
CA GLY A 190 6.43 -8.14 -14.34
C GLY A 190 5.76 -9.38 -13.73
N GLY A 191 5.87 -10.53 -14.39
CA GLY A 191 5.36 -11.81 -13.89
C GLY A 191 5.96 -12.21 -12.54
N GLN A 192 7.29 -12.05 -12.39
CA GLN A 192 7.99 -12.33 -11.13
C GLN A 192 7.57 -11.38 -10.00
N VAL A 193 7.43 -10.09 -10.31
CA VAL A 193 6.97 -9.06 -9.35
C VAL A 193 5.56 -9.34 -8.86
N LEU A 194 4.63 -9.74 -9.74
CA LEU A 194 3.27 -10.10 -9.34
C LEU A 194 3.24 -11.33 -8.44
N THR A 195 3.99 -12.38 -8.79
CA THR A 195 4.08 -13.58 -7.95
C THR A 195 4.64 -13.25 -6.56
N LEU A 196 5.71 -12.45 -6.50
CA LEU A 196 6.28 -11.99 -5.24
C LEU A 196 5.26 -11.20 -4.40
N LEU A 197 4.51 -10.29 -5.03
CA LEU A 197 3.50 -9.49 -4.34
C LEU A 197 2.36 -10.37 -3.79
N GLU A 198 1.97 -11.41 -4.52
CA GLU A 198 1.02 -12.43 -4.06
C GLU A 198 1.55 -13.20 -2.85
N ASP A 199 2.77 -13.75 -2.96
CA ASP A 199 3.39 -14.57 -1.92
C ASP A 199 3.55 -13.78 -0.61
N LEU A 200 4.11 -12.57 -0.70
CA LEU A 200 4.29 -11.71 0.46
C LEU A 200 2.96 -11.23 1.06
N SER A 201 1.95 -10.94 0.23
CA SER A 201 0.61 -10.59 0.73
C SER A 201 -0.02 -11.73 1.52
N ASN A 202 0.16 -12.98 1.06
CA ASN A 202 -0.30 -14.17 1.75
C ASN A 202 0.47 -14.42 3.06
N GLU A 203 1.80 -14.34 3.01
CA GLU A 203 2.68 -14.58 4.16
C GLU A 203 2.40 -13.59 5.30
N PHE A 204 2.35 -12.31 4.97
CA PHE A 204 2.09 -11.23 5.95
C PHE A 204 0.61 -11.02 6.24
N LYS A 205 -0.30 -11.71 5.52
CA LYS A 205 -1.77 -11.54 5.64
C LYS A 205 -2.21 -10.09 5.48
N VAL A 206 -1.54 -9.35 4.60
CA VAL A 206 -1.83 -7.95 4.30
C VAL A 206 -2.84 -7.87 3.16
N ALA A 207 -3.83 -6.98 3.26
CA ALA A 207 -4.75 -6.72 2.17
C ALA A 207 -4.04 -5.98 1.02
N LEU A 208 -4.44 -6.25 -0.22
CA LEU A 208 -3.88 -5.63 -1.41
C LEU A 208 -4.99 -5.00 -2.26
N LEU A 209 -4.88 -3.71 -2.54
CA LEU A 209 -5.62 -3.06 -3.61
C LEU A 209 -4.68 -2.79 -4.79
N LEU A 210 -4.81 -3.61 -5.83
CA LEU A 210 -4.02 -3.52 -7.05
C LEU A 210 -4.77 -2.68 -8.08
N VAL A 211 -4.25 -1.53 -8.43
CA VAL A 211 -4.74 -0.73 -9.55
C VAL A 211 -3.97 -1.10 -10.81
N THR A 212 -4.68 -1.50 -11.86
CA THR A 212 -4.06 -1.85 -13.13
C THR A 212 -5.06 -1.72 -14.29
N HIS A 213 -4.53 -1.55 -15.50
CA HIS A 213 -5.27 -1.71 -16.75
C HIS A 213 -4.95 -3.02 -17.47
N ASP A 214 -3.96 -3.78 -16.97
CA ASP A 214 -3.55 -5.07 -17.51
C ASP A 214 -4.35 -6.21 -16.88
N GLN A 215 -5.11 -6.93 -17.73
CA GLN A 215 -5.90 -8.09 -17.31
C GLN A 215 -5.02 -9.22 -16.74
N ALA A 216 -3.79 -9.41 -17.26
CA ALA A 216 -2.91 -10.48 -16.79
C ALA A 216 -2.47 -10.24 -15.34
N SER A 217 -2.34 -8.99 -14.92
CA SER A 217 -1.98 -8.62 -13.55
C SER A 217 -3.06 -8.98 -12.53
N THR A 218 -4.31 -9.14 -12.95
CA THR A 218 -5.42 -9.47 -12.02
C THR A 218 -5.38 -10.91 -11.50
N ARG A 219 -4.56 -11.77 -12.09
CA ARG A 219 -4.45 -13.21 -11.73
C ARG A 219 -4.12 -13.46 -10.25
N ILE A 220 -3.45 -12.52 -9.61
CA ILE A 220 -3.05 -12.62 -8.20
C ILE A 220 -4.15 -12.17 -7.24
N CYS A 221 -5.26 -11.66 -7.74
CA CYS A 221 -6.34 -11.08 -6.94
C CYS A 221 -7.49 -12.07 -6.73
N ASN A 222 -8.15 -11.99 -5.58
CA ASN A 222 -9.31 -12.81 -5.25
C ASN A 222 -10.56 -12.39 -6.04
N ARG A 223 -10.66 -11.09 -6.37
CA ARG A 223 -11.72 -10.53 -7.21
C ARG A 223 -11.24 -9.30 -7.97
N VAL A 224 -11.97 -8.99 -9.02
CA VAL A 224 -11.75 -7.82 -9.87
C VAL A 224 -12.96 -6.91 -9.78
N ILE A 225 -12.73 -5.63 -9.66
CA ILE A 225 -13.73 -4.57 -9.67
C ILE A 225 -13.38 -3.62 -10.80
N SER A 226 -14.37 -3.16 -11.55
CA SER A 226 -14.17 -2.16 -12.59
C SER A 226 -14.61 -0.79 -12.12
N MET A 227 -13.85 0.24 -12.53
CA MET A 227 -14.18 1.64 -12.28
C MET A 227 -14.39 2.37 -13.61
N LYS A 228 -15.53 3.01 -13.75
CA LYS A 228 -15.87 3.78 -14.94
C LYS A 228 -16.55 5.08 -14.53
N ASP A 229 -16.10 6.20 -15.11
CA ASP A 229 -16.69 7.53 -14.95
C ASP A 229 -16.95 7.93 -13.47
N GLY A 230 -16.03 7.52 -12.57
CA GLY A 230 -16.10 7.83 -11.14
C GLY A 230 -16.90 6.87 -10.28
N SER A 231 -17.44 5.80 -10.84
CA SER A 231 -18.25 4.80 -10.13
C SER A 231 -17.70 3.38 -10.30
N LEU A 232 -17.93 2.51 -9.32
CA LEU A 232 -17.66 1.08 -9.45
C LEU A 232 -18.79 0.39 -10.20
N VAL A 233 -18.45 -0.54 -11.10
CA VAL A 233 -19.35 -1.29 -11.98
C VAL A 233 -19.01 -2.78 -11.95
#